data_4d657794a3d9a45a47f916741493b3e5
#
_entry.id   4d657794a3d9a45a47f916741493b3e5
#
_cell.length_a   1.000
_cell.length_b   1.000
_cell.length_c   1.000
_cell.angle_alpha   90.00
_cell.angle_beta   90.00
_cell.angle_gamma   90.00
#
_symmetry.space_group_name_H-M   'P 1'
#
loop_
_entity.id
_entity.type
_entity.pdbx_description
1 polymer ?
#
loop_
_entity_poly.entity_id
_entity_poly.type
_entity_poly.pdbx_seq_one_letter_code
_entity_poly.pdbx_strand_id
1 'polypeptide(L)'
;MGDSCYIFKVRPESDAAAQRVKPGDLVLGVDRFAVNRADRFDLEYLYYALAPRATVRLTLQSPGDTVRSVVVQSQVTPHPPIMDLTHGDDIWQLIREEQNWARANRSVLWEFGSDVLVWKLPNFLTDDREIDRWVKRAQSFKALVLDLRGNPGGLESTLLRLAGNLVGADTFGVRRMRDKTEPLRTRPGPRFTGTVVAVVDAQSASAAEILAYLLQLRNRGSVVGDRTAGAVMESKGYEHQVGVEVVVLYYTAMTVADLVFTDGTRLEGRGVIPDEVVLPSGADLAHRRDPALARAITLAGHAITAEAAGDLFPREE
;
A
#
# COMPACT_ATOMS: atom_id res chain seq x y z
N MET A 1 8.55 3.31 -8.86
CA MET A 1 9.26 2.03 -9.00
C MET A 1 10.74 2.35 -9.16
N GLY A 2 11.58 1.79 -8.32
CA GLY A 2 12.93 2.30 -8.14
C GLY A 2 12.87 3.78 -7.75
N ASP A 3 13.66 4.62 -8.39
CA ASP A 3 13.64 6.08 -8.14
C ASP A 3 12.73 6.85 -9.11
N SER A 4 12.03 6.15 -9.99
CA SER A 4 11.17 6.74 -11.03
C SER A 4 9.69 6.65 -10.68
N CYS A 5 8.91 7.64 -11.12
CA CYS A 5 7.46 7.70 -10.97
C CYS A 5 6.78 7.41 -12.31
N TYR A 6 5.76 6.56 -12.29
CA TYR A 6 5.03 6.16 -13.48
C TYR A 6 3.53 6.35 -13.28
N ILE A 7 2.83 6.64 -14.37
CA ILE A 7 1.37 6.56 -14.37
C ILE A 7 0.98 5.09 -14.25
N PHE A 8 0.27 4.77 -13.18
CA PHE A 8 -0.19 3.41 -12.91
C PHE A 8 -1.60 3.17 -13.44
N LYS A 9 -2.47 4.18 -13.31
CA LYS A 9 -3.87 4.14 -13.72
C LYS A 9 -4.32 5.50 -14.23
N VAL A 10 -5.20 5.51 -15.22
CA VAL A 10 -5.88 6.71 -15.74
C VAL A 10 -7.37 6.43 -15.68
N ARG A 11 -8.15 7.34 -15.11
CA ARG A 11 -9.61 7.20 -15.07
C ARG A 11 -10.17 7.32 -16.49
N PRO A 12 -11.05 6.40 -16.92
CA PRO A 12 -11.80 6.57 -18.14
C PRO A 12 -12.54 7.93 -18.14
N GLU A 13 -12.72 8.53 -19.30
CA GLU A 13 -13.43 9.82 -19.49
C GLU A 13 -12.80 11.03 -18.76
N SER A 14 -11.62 10.87 -18.14
CA SER A 14 -10.87 12.00 -17.57
C SER A 14 -10.19 12.84 -18.65
N ASP A 15 -9.88 14.10 -18.32
CA ASP A 15 -9.07 14.95 -19.21
C ASP A 15 -7.68 14.33 -19.45
N ALA A 16 -7.09 13.67 -18.46
CA ALA A 16 -5.85 12.91 -18.63
C ALA A 16 -5.97 11.85 -19.73
N ALA A 17 -7.09 11.11 -19.78
CA ALA A 17 -7.36 10.14 -20.84
C ALA A 17 -7.52 10.83 -22.21
N ALA A 18 -8.24 11.97 -22.26
CA ALA A 18 -8.40 12.78 -23.48
C ALA A 18 -7.04 13.32 -23.99
N GLN A 19 -6.13 13.67 -23.08
CA GLN A 19 -4.75 14.09 -23.38
C GLN A 19 -3.81 12.91 -23.66
N ARG A 20 -4.34 11.70 -23.79
CA ARG A 20 -3.58 10.46 -24.07
C ARG A 20 -2.51 10.13 -23.04
N VAL A 21 -2.72 10.50 -21.78
CA VAL A 21 -1.94 9.97 -20.67
C VAL A 21 -2.29 8.48 -20.50
N LYS A 22 -1.29 7.63 -20.35
CA LYS A 22 -1.49 6.18 -20.33
C LYS A 22 -0.75 5.53 -19.15
N PRO A 23 -1.23 4.38 -18.65
CA PRO A 23 -0.41 3.54 -17.78
C PRO A 23 0.91 3.21 -18.44
N GLY A 24 2.00 3.28 -17.66
CA GLY A 24 3.35 3.08 -18.14
C GLY A 24 4.08 4.35 -18.59
N ASP A 25 3.39 5.50 -18.72
CA ASP A 25 4.06 6.78 -18.94
C ASP A 25 4.96 7.10 -17.73
N LEU A 26 6.23 7.38 -17.98
CA LEU A 26 7.19 7.88 -17.00
C LEU A 26 6.89 9.36 -16.73
N VAL A 27 6.73 9.72 -15.45
CA VAL A 27 6.51 11.11 -15.03
C VAL A 27 7.87 11.75 -14.73
N LEU A 28 8.32 12.63 -15.59
CA LEU A 28 9.57 13.37 -15.45
C LEU A 28 9.39 14.67 -14.67
N GLY A 29 8.19 15.25 -14.72
CA GLY A 29 7.90 16.50 -14.04
C GLY A 29 6.42 16.77 -13.85
N VAL A 30 6.13 17.55 -12.80
CA VAL A 30 4.81 18.10 -12.48
C VAL A 30 4.97 19.60 -12.30
N ASP A 31 4.34 20.38 -13.18
CA ASP A 31 4.55 21.83 -13.32
C ASP A 31 6.05 22.18 -13.48
N ARG A 32 6.63 22.83 -12.46
CA ARG A 32 8.04 23.22 -12.40
C ARG A 32 8.93 22.23 -11.65
N PHE A 33 8.35 21.19 -11.06
CA PHE A 33 9.07 20.26 -10.22
C PHE A 33 9.47 19.02 -11.02
N ALA A 34 10.73 18.65 -10.96
CA ALA A 34 11.17 17.31 -11.36
C ALA A 34 10.60 16.29 -10.36
N VAL A 35 10.24 15.10 -10.85
CA VAL A 35 9.59 14.09 -10.03
C VAL A 35 10.51 12.91 -9.86
N ASN A 36 10.76 12.56 -8.62
CA ASN A 36 11.45 11.35 -8.22
C ASN A 36 10.75 10.72 -7.01
N ARG A 37 11.23 9.58 -6.56
CA ARG A 37 10.65 8.86 -5.42
C ARG A 37 10.65 9.67 -4.12
N ALA A 38 11.72 10.43 -3.85
CA ALA A 38 11.87 11.17 -2.60
C ALA A 38 10.82 12.30 -2.48
N ASP A 39 10.56 12.99 -3.61
CA ASP A 39 9.68 14.16 -3.64
C ASP A 39 8.20 13.82 -3.79
N ARG A 40 7.87 12.54 -4.01
CA ARG A 40 6.49 12.12 -4.32
C ARG A 40 5.48 12.54 -3.27
N PHE A 41 5.74 12.27 -2.00
CA PHE A 41 4.81 12.58 -0.91
C PHE A 41 4.64 14.09 -0.72
N ASP A 42 5.71 14.86 -0.87
CA ASP A 42 5.67 16.32 -0.79
C ASP A 42 4.84 16.92 -1.94
N LEU A 43 4.98 16.38 -3.15
CA LEU A 43 4.19 16.80 -4.30
C LEU A 43 2.72 16.39 -4.14
N GLU A 44 2.43 15.19 -3.70
CA GLU A 44 1.06 14.76 -3.39
C GLU A 44 0.44 15.70 -2.36
N TYR A 45 1.11 15.96 -1.24
CA TYR A 45 0.61 16.87 -0.21
C TYR A 45 0.41 18.30 -0.71
N LEU A 46 1.36 18.80 -1.53
CA LEU A 46 1.25 20.13 -2.15
C LEU A 46 0.00 20.24 -3.01
N TYR A 47 -0.25 19.29 -3.90
CA TYR A 47 -1.32 19.39 -4.89
C TYR A 47 -2.70 18.96 -4.36
N TYR A 48 -2.77 18.06 -3.38
CA TYR A 48 -4.04 17.62 -2.80
C TYR A 48 -4.48 18.47 -1.59
N ALA A 49 -3.56 18.94 -0.76
CA ALA A 49 -3.90 19.59 0.49
C ALA A 49 -3.56 21.09 0.52
N LEU A 50 -2.32 21.47 0.18
CA LEU A 50 -1.86 22.85 0.39
C LEU A 50 -2.27 23.81 -0.71
N ALA A 51 -2.18 23.39 -1.95
CA ALA A 51 -2.41 24.26 -3.11
C ALA A 51 -3.06 23.48 -4.28
N PRO A 52 -4.30 22.97 -4.11
CA PRO A 52 -5.03 22.35 -5.21
C PRO A 52 -5.14 23.30 -6.39
N ARG A 53 -4.93 22.78 -7.60
CA ARG A 53 -4.96 23.56 -8.84
C ARG A 53 -6.00 23.02 -9.80
N ALA A 54 -6.64 23.91 -10.55
CA ALA A 54 -7.59 23.52 -11.60
C ALA A 54 -6.89 22.79 -12.76
N THR A 55 -5.62 23.06 -13.00
CA THR A 55 -4.81 22.43 -14.06
C THR A 55 -3.43 22.09 -13.55
N VAL A 56 -2.87 21.00 -14.06
CA VAL A 56 -1.49 20.55 -13.76
C VAL A 56 -0.80 20.21 -15.07
N ARG A 57 0.43 20.68 -15.24
CA ARG A 57 1.29 20.33 -16.38
C ARG A 57 2.11 19.09 -16.04
N LEU A 58 1.97 18.05 -16.84
CA LEU A 58 2.78 16.84 -16.72
C LEU A 58 3.82 16.79 -17.84
N THR A 59 5.07 16.50 -17.49
CA THR A 59 6.12 16.13 -18.43
C THR A 59 6.26 14.62 -18.40
N LEU A 60 5.93 13.96 -19.50
CA LEU A 60 5.79 12.52 -19.60
C LEU A 60 6.66 11.94 -20.71
N GLN A 61 7.04 10.66 -20.53
CA GLN A 61 7.66 9.86 -21.58
C GLN A 61 6.99 8.48 -21.63
N SER A 62 6.31 8.19 -22.74
CA SER A 62 5.75 6.85 -22.99
C SER A 62 6.86 5.85 -23.32
N PRO A 63 6.68 4.54 -23.06
CA PRO A 63 7.68 3.54 -23.43
C PRO A 63 8.01 3.58 -24.94
N GLY A 64 9.30 3.78 -25.25
CA GLY A 64 9.78 3.85 -26.64
C GLY A 64 9.50 5.16 -27.39
N ASP A 65 8.98 6.18 -26.71
CA ASP A 65 8.56 7.44 -27.32
C ASP A 65 9.39 8.64 -26.82
N THR A 66 9.18 9.79 -27.45
CA THR A 66 9.82 11.06 -27.06
C THR A 66 9.13 11.69 -25.86
N VAL A 67 9.85 12.58 -25.17
CA VAL A 67 9.30 13.37 -24.06
C VAL A 67 8.24 14.34 -24.60
N ARG A 68 7.12 14.42 -23.92
CA ARG A 68 6.01 15.32 -24.23
C ARG A 68 5.52 16.04 -22.97
N SER A 69 4.91 17.20 -23.16
CA SER A 69 4.25 17.93 -22.08
C SER A 69 2.76 18.05 -22.38
N VAL A 70 1.94 17.74 -21.37
CA VAL A 70 0.48 17.85 -21.44
C VAL A 70 -0.03 18.67 -20.26
N VAL A 71 -1.09 19.42 -20.47
CA VAL A 71 -1.81 20.10 -19.38
C VAL A 71 -3.10 19.37 -19.16
N VAL A 72 -3.29 18.88 -17.96
CA VAL A 72 -4.48 18.12 -17.56
C VAL A 72 -5.33 18.94 -16.58
N GLN A 73 -6.64 18.86 -16.73
CA GLN A 73 -7.59 19.49 -15.82
C GLN A 73 -7.82 18.58 -14.61
N SER A 74 -7.78 19.15 -13.41
CA SER A 74 -8.12 18.46 -12.18
C SER A 74 -9.63 18.34 -12.07
N GLN A 75 -10.10 17.14 -11.73
CA GLN A 75 -11.50 16.95 -11.40
C GLN A 75 -11.73 17.46 -9.97
N VAL A 76 -12.51 18.53 -9.84
CA VAL A 76 -12.94 19.06 -8.55
C VAL A 76 -14.36 18.55 -8.30
N THR A 77 -14.52 17.72 -7.28
CA THR A 77 -15.83 17.29 -6.81
C THR A 77 -16.22 18.15 -5.60
N PRO A 78 -17.19 19.05 -5.74
CA PRO A 78 -17.65 19.81 -4.58
C PRO A 78 -18.34 18.85 -3.61
N HIS A 79 -17.89 18.84 -2.38
CA HIS A 79 -18.59 18.18 -1.29
C HIS A 79 -19.34 19.25 -0.50
N PRO A 80 -20.69 19.27 -0.57
CA PRO A 80 -21.47 20.16 0.29
C PRO A 80 -21.19 19.80 1.75
N PRO A 81 -21.19 20.78 2.67
CA PRO A 81 -21.05 20.47 4.09
C PRO A 81 -22.17 19.51 4.51
N ILE A 82 -21.81 18.49 5.26
CA ILE A 82 -22.78 17.55 5.85
C ILE A 82 -23.53 18.33 6.93
N MET A 83 -24.80 18.60 6.70
CA MET A 83 -25.62 19.42 7.58
C MET A 83 -26.58 18.58 8.44
N ASP A 84 -26.95 17.38 8.01
CA ASP A 84 -27.86 16.51 8.73
C ASP A 84 -27.47 15.04 8.64
N LEU A 85 -27.03 14.48 9.79
CA LEU A 85 -26.70 13.06 9.92
C LEU A 85 -27.92 12.17 10.22
N THR A 86 -29.10 12.77 10.42
CA THR A 86 -30.28 12.03 10.87
C THR A 86 -31.25 11.71 9.74
N HIS A 87 -31.36 12.58 8.75
CA HIS A 87 -32.28 12.43 7.63
C HIS A 87 -31.69 13.06 6.34
N GLY A 88 -31.93 12.42 5.21
CA GLY A 88 -31.65 13.01 3.91
C GLY A 88 -30.52 12.35 3.11
N ASP A 89 -30.12 13.01 2.03
CA ASP A 89 -29.15 12.47 1.05
C ASP A 89 -27.71 12.38 1.62
N ASP A 90 -27.39 13.17 2.65
CA ASP A 90 -26.06 13.24 3.25
C ASP A 90 -25.65 11.90 3.89
N ILE A 91 -26.56 11.26 4.62
CA ILE A 91 -26.28 9.97 5.25
C ILE A 91 -26.08 8.87 4.20
N TRP A 92 -26.85 8.91 3.10
CA TRP A 92 -26.71 7.96 2.00
C TRP A 92 -25.41 8.16 1.23
N GLN A 93 -24.92 9.39 1.13
CA GLN A 93 -23.62 9.69 0.56
C GLN A 93 -22.51 9.09 1.41
N LEU A 94 -22.51 9.31 2.72
CA LEU A 94 -21.54 8.72 3.66
C LEU A 94 -21.56 7.18 3.61
N ILE A 95 -22.75 6.58 3.60
CA ILE A 95 -22.88 5.12 3.49
C ILE A 95 -22.29 4.62 2.16
N ARG A 96 -22.51 5.32 1.05
CA ARG A 96 -21.94 4.96 -0.25
C ARG A 96 -20.41 5.09 -0.25
N GLU A 97 -19.88 6.17 0.34
CA GLU A 97 -18.45 6.39 0.45
C GLU A 97 -17.78 5.31 1.32
N GLU A 98 -18.38 4.96 2.46
CA GLU A 98 -17.94 3.86 3.31
C GLU A 98 -17.99 2.51 2.57
N GLN A 99 -19.07 2.22 1.85
CA GLN A 99 -19.17 0.99 1.08
C GLN A 99 -18.14 0.92 -0.06
N ASN A 100 -17.88 2.03 -0.74
CA ASN A 100 -16.86 2.10 -1.79
C ASN A 100 -15.46 1.91 -1.19
N TRP A 101 -15.19 2.57 -0.06
CA TRP A 101 -13.94 2.38 0.66
C TRP A 101 -13.76 0.92 1.12
N ALA A 102 -14.79 0.32 1.70
CA ALA A 102 -14.76 -1.07 2.15
C ALA A 102 -14.55 -2.06 0.99
N ARG A 103 -15.12 -1.79 -0.19
CA ARG A 103 -14.88 -2.60 -1.40
C ARG A 103 -13.43 -2.49 -1.88
N ALA A 104 -12.92 -1.27 -2.00
CA ALA A 104 -11.54 -1.00 -2.44
C ALA A 104 -10.49 -1.56 -1.46
N ASN A 105 -10.86 -1.68 -0.18
CA ASN A 105 -9.97 -2.15 0.89
C ASN A 105 -10.23 -3.60 1.32
N ARG A 106 -10.97 -4.37 0.51
CA ARG A 106 -11.24 -5.77 0.82
C ARG A 106 -10.06 -6.65 0.46
N SER A 107 -9.73 -7.61 1.35
CA SER A 107 -8.82 -8.71 1.04
C SER A 107 -9.31 -9.52 -0.15
N VAL A 108 -8.43 -9.83 -1.09
CA VAL A 108 -8.71 -10.65 -2.27
C VAL A 108 -7.81 -11.87 -2.25
N LEU A 109 -8.39 -13.03 -2.57
CA LEU A 109 -7.68 -14.30 -2.63
C LEU A 109 -7.72 -14.88 -4.03
N TRP A 110 -6.62 -15.53 -4.39
CA TRP A 110 -6.53 -16.34 -5.59
C TRP A 110 -5.85 -17.68 -5.28
N GLU A 111 -6.38 -18.78 -5.82
CA GLU A 111 -5.94 -20.12 -5.48
C GLU A 111 -5.39 -20.85 -6.71
N PHE A 112 -4.21 -21.42 -6.58
CA PHE A 112 -3.61 -22.30 -7.57
C PHE A 112 -3.65 -23.75 -7.07
N GLY A 113 -4.75 -24.45 -7.35
CA GLY A 113 -5.02 -25.78 -6.83
C GLY A 113 -4.95 -25.80 -5.30
N SER A 114 -4.20 -26.76 -4.75
CA SER A 114 -3.86 -26.86 -3.34
C SER A 114 -2.41 -26.39 -3.04
N ASP A 115 -1.71 -25.86 -4.01
CA ASP A 115 -0.29 -25.55 -3.89
C ASP A 115 -0.05 -24.14 -3.38
N VAL A 116 -0.66 -23.12 -3.99
CA VAL A 116 -0.39 -21.73 -3.68
C VAL A 116 -1.68 -20.95 -3.45
N LEU A 117 -1.75 -20.26 -2.32
CA LEU A 117 -2.72 -19.21 -2.05
C LEU A 117 -2.05 -17.85 -2.25
N VAL A 118 -2.61 -17.00 -3.09
CA VAL A 118 -2.24 -15.59 -3.19
C VAL A 118 -3.25 -14.77 -2.41
N TRP A 119 -2.77 -14.00 -1.44
CA TRP A 119 -3.59 -13.12 -0.61
C TRP A 119 -3.15 -11.68 -0.79
N LYS A 120 -3.99 -10.87 -1.44
CA LYS A 120 -3.87 -9.42 -1.48
C LYS A 120 -4.41 -8.84 -0.18
N LEU A 121 -3.54 -8.32 0.67
CA LEU A 121 -3.90 -7.62 1.90
C LEU A 121 -3.74 -6.10 1.67
N PRO A 122 -4.83 -5.36 1.47
CA PRO A 122 -4.75 -3.94 1.09
C PRO A 122 -4.36 -3.02 2.25
N ASN A 123 -4.64 -3.39 3.49
CA ASN A 123 -4.27 -2.66 4.70
C ASN A 123 -4.37 -3.56 5.94
N PHE A 124 -3.98 -3.03 7.11
CA PHE A 124 -4.09 -3.68 8.41
C PHE A 124 -5.25 -3.13 9.27
N LEU A 125 -6.33 -2.62 8.63
CA LEU A 125 -7.51 -2.08 9.31
C LEU A 125 -8.60 -3.15 9.48
N THR A 126 -8.23 -4.31 9.95
CA THR A 126 -9.13 -5.45 10.19
C THR A 126 -8.90 -6.04 11.58
N ASP A 127 -9.79 -6.95 12.01
CA ASP A 127 -9.69 -7.58 13.32
C ASP A 127 -8.95 -8.94 13.29
N ASP A 128 -8.63 -9.45 14.49
CA ASP A 128 -7.94 -10.72 14.66
C ASP A 128 -8.72 -11.90 14.07
N ARG A 129 -10.06 -11.84 14.08
CA ARG A 129 -10.92 -12.94 13.60
C ARG A 129 -10.82 -13.07 12.08
N GLU A 130 -10.76 -11.94 11.40
CA GLU A 130 -10.61 -11.94 9.96
C GLU A 130 -9.22 -12.44 9.56
N ILE A 131 -8.17 -11.97 10.22
CA ILE A 131 -6.80 -12.46 10.00
C ILE A 131 -6.73 -13.98 10.25
N ASP A 132 -7.29 -14.46 11.36
CA ASP A 132 -7.28 -15.88 11.69
C ASP A 132 -8.03 -16.72 10.67
N ARG A 133 -9.16 -16.22 10.17
CA ARG A 133 -9.94 -16.88 9.12
C ARG A 133 -9.11 -17.09 7.85
N TRP A 134 -8.39 -16.05 7.40
CA TRP A 134 -7.56 -16.14 6.21
C TRP A 134 -6.33 -17.01 6.39
N VAL A 135 -5.70 -16.96 7.57
CA VAL A 135 -4.59 -17.84 7.89
C VAL A 135 -5.04 -19.31 7.99
N LYS A 136 -6.21 -19.59 8.59
CA LYS A 136 -6.81 -20.93 8.56
C LYS A 136 -7.08 -21.41 7.14
N ARG A 137 -7.54 -20.53 6.23
CA ARG A 137 -7.68 -20.88 4.81
C ARG A 137 -6.33 -21.19 4.20
N ALA A 138 -5.30 -20.42 4.49
CA ALA A 138 -3.93 -20.64 3.98
C ALA A 138 -3.35 -21.99 4.42
N GLN A 139 -3.74 -22.52 5.60
CA GLN A 139 -3.27 -23.85 6.07
C GLN A 139 -3.62 -25.01 5.13
N SER A 140 -4.59 -24.83 4.22
CA SER A 140 -4.93 -25.81 3.20
C SER A 140 -4.00 -25.79 1.99
N PHE A 141 -3.01 -24.91 1.96
CA PHE A 141 -2.05 -24.73 0.86
C PHE A 141 -0.62 -24.98 1.32
N LYS A 142 0.26 -25.33 0.39
CA LYS A 142 1.69 -25.52 0.65
C LYS A 142 2.43 -24.20 0.81
N ALA A 143 1.97 -23.17 0.10
CA ALA A 143 2.59 -21.85 0.09
C ALA A 143 1.56 -20.71 0.13
N LEU A 144 1.97 -19.60 0.72
CA LEU A 144 1.25 -18.33 0.79
C LEU A 144 2.07 -17.23 0.11
N VAL A 145 1.54 -16.62 -0.93
CA VAL A 145 2.02 -15.35 -1.47
C VAL A 145 1.19 -14.24 -0.85
N LEU A 146 1.83 -13.37 -0.08
CA LEU A 146 1.18 -12.24 0.59
C LEU A 146 1.51 -10.96 -0.17
N ASP A 147 0.55 -10.45 -0.95
CA ASP A 147 0.72 -9.20 -1.70
C ASP A 147 0.38 -8.00 -0.81
N LEU A 148 1.43 -7.30 -0.39
CA LEU A 148 1.40 -6.09 0.46
C LEU A 148 1.63 -4.81 -0.37
N ARG A 149 1.66 -4.87 -1.69
CA ARG A 149 1.85 -3.67 -2.52
C ARG A 149 0.68 -2.71 -2.36
N GLY A 150 0.99 -1.43 -2.23
CA GLY A 150 0.01 -0.37 -1.98
C GLY A 150 -0.60 -0.41 -0.58
N ASN A 151 -0.11 -1.26 0.33
CA ASN A 151 -0.60 -1.36 1.70
C ASN A 151 0.03 -0.27 2.58
N PRO A 152 -0.73 0.73 3.06
CA PRO A 152 -0.20 1.83 3.86
C PRO A 152 0.03 1.47 5.34
N GLY A 153 -0.20 0.21 5.73
CA GLY A 153 -0.17 -0.21 7.12
C GLY A 153 -1.55 -0.25 7.77
N GLY A 154 -1.63 0.11 9.03
CA GLY A 154 -2.87 0.13 9.81
C GLY A 154 -2.64 -0.23 11.28
N LEU A 155 -3.54 -1.02 11.88
CA LEU A 155 -3.54 -1.33 13.30
C LEU A 155 -2.37 -2.24 13.70
N GLU A 156 -1.66 -1.84 14.74
CA GLU A 156 -0.59 -2.65 15.35
C GLU A 156 -1.13 -4.02 15.80
N SER A 157 -2.32 -4.06 16.38
CA SER A 157 -2.94 -5.32 16.82
C SER A 157 -3.06 -6.34 15.68
N THR A 158 -3.48 -5.90 14.51
CA THR A 158 -3.61 -6.73 13.30
C THR A 158 -2.23 -7.20 12.81
N LEU A 159 -1.24 -6.30 12.77
CA LEU A 159 0.15 -6.65 12.46
C LEU A 159 0.67 -7.73 13.40
N LEU A 160 0.57 -7.51 14.72
CA LEU A 160 1.10 -8.45 15.72
C LEU A 160 0.41 -9.81 15.66
N ARG A 161 -0.89 -9.83 15.28
CA ARG A 161 -1.65 -11.08 15.09
C ARG A 161 -1.16 -11.82 13.84
N LEU A 162 -1.08 -11.18 12.70
CA LEU A 162 -0.61 -11.81 11.46
C LEU A 162 0.86 -12.26 11.59
N ALA A 163 1.70 -11.42 12.17
CA ALA A 163 3.09 -11.77 12.47
C ALA A 163 3.16 -13.02 13.36
N GLY A 164 2.35 -13.10 14.42
CA GLY A 164 2.27 -14.26 15.28
C GLY A 164 1.80 -15.52 14.56
N ASN A 165 0.89 -15.39 13.62
CA ASN A 165 0.39 -16.49 12.80
C ASN A 165 1.44 -17.02 11.81
N LEU A 166 2.36 -16.17 11.34
CA LEU A 166 3.40 -16.54 10.39
C LEU A 166 4.72 -16.94 11.07
N VAL A 167 5.16 -16.17 12.07
CA VAL A 167 6.47 -16.36 12.75
C VAL A 167 6.33 -17.17 14.04
N GLY A 168 5.21 -17.07 14.76
CA GLY A 168 4.97 -17.64 16.10
C GLY A 168 5.18 -16.62 17.20
N ALA A 169 5.30 -17.10 18.44
CA ALA A 169 5.58 -16.26 19.59
C ALA A 169 7.02 -15.71 19.49
N ASP A 170 7.15 -14.40 19.45
CA ASP A 170 8.43 -13.73 19.28
C ASP A 170 8.42 -12.33 19.91
N THR A 171 9.60 -11.89 20.36
CA THR A 171 9.90 -10.49 20.66
C THR A 171 10.88 -10.01 19.61
N PHE A 172 10.40 -9.25 18.64
CA PHE A 172 11.17 -8.91 17.44
C PHE A 172 11.82 -7.52 17.46
N GLY A 173 11.53 -6.73 18.50
CA GLY A 173 12.09 -5.40 18.63
C GLY A 173 11.58 -4.67 19.86
N VAL A 174 11.84 -3.38 19.89
CA VAL A 174 11.35 -2.46 20.91
C VAL A 174 10.78 -1.20 20.27
N ARG A 175 9.78 -0.67 20.92
CA ARG A 175 9.20 0.65 20.67
C ARG A 175 9.82 1.63 21.66
N ARG A 176 10.52 2.63 21.14
CA ARG A 176 11.14 3.69 21.93
C ARG A 176 10.28 4.94 21.92
N MET A 177 9.72 5.28 23.03
CA MET A 177 8.98 6.53 23.29
C MET A 177 9.91 7.54 23.97
N ARG A 178 9.41 8.74 24.20
CA ARG A 178 10.16 9.81 24.85
C ARG A 178 10.59 9.45 26.28
N ASP A 179 9.73 8.76 27.02
CA ASP A 179 9.85 8.47 28.44
C ASP A 179 10.05 6.98 28.77
N LYS A 180 9.80 6.09 27.83
CA LYS A 180 9.86 4.65 28.05
C LYS A 180 10.21 3.85 26.80
N THR A 181 10.61 2.61 27.01
CA THR A 181 10.84 1.62 25.96
C THR A 181 10.02 0.39 26.25
N GLU A 182 9.27 -0.10 25.27
CA GLU A 182 8.41 -1.27 25.40
C GLU A 182 8.76 -2.33 24.36
N PRO A 183 8.72 -3.64 24.71
CA PRO A 183 8.98 -4.70 23.77
C PRO A 183 7.85 -4.85 22.76
N LEU A 184 8.21 -5.05 21.49
CA LEU A 184 7.29 -5.42 20.43
C LEU A 184 7.19 -6.95 20.36
N ARG A 185 6.00 -7.46 20.66
CA ARG A 185 5.73 -8.90 20.74
C ARG A 185 4.63 -9.30 19.78
N THR A 186 4.86 -10.39 19.05
CA THR A 186 3.83 -11.01 18.23
C THR A 186 2.69 -11.57 19.10
N ARG A 187 1.51 -11.70 18.49
CA ARG A 187 0.31 -12.26 19.12
C ARG A 187 -0.12 -13.55 18.40
N PRO A 188 0.41 -14.73 18.80
CA PRO A 188 0.15 -16.00 18.10
C PRO A 188 -1.34 -16.37 18.02
N GLY A 189 -1.69 -16.99 16.91
CA GLY A 189 -3.01 -17.57 16.62
C GLY A 189 -2.87 -18.84 15.78
N PRO A 190 -3.76 -19.09 14.80
CA PRO A 190 -3.61 -20.19 13.85
C PRO A 190 -2.27 -20.08 13.14
N ARG A 191 -1.46 -21.15 13.18
CA ARG A 191 -0.10 -21.13 12.64
C ARG A 191 -0.07 -21.57 11.18
N PHE A 192 0.48 -20.75 10.29
CA PHE A 192 0.84 -21.18 8.93
C PHE A 192 2.33 -21.56 8.89
N THR A 193 2.62 -22.78 8.47
CA THR A 193 3.99 -23.36 8.46
C THR A 193 4.53 -23.59 7.06
N GLY A 194 3.72 -23.41 6.02
CA GLY A 194 4.13 -23.53 4.62
C GLY A 194 5.06 -22.41 4.18
N THR A 195 5.50 -22.43 2.93
CA THR A 195 6.34 -21.37 2.33
C THR A 195 5.61 -20.02 2.33
N VAL A 196 6.30 -18.93 2.69
CA VAL A 196 5.76 -17.57 2.61
C VAL A 196 6.62 -16.74 1.67
N VAL A 197 5.96 -16.03 0.74
CA VAL A 197 6.60 -15.02 -0.10
C VAL A 197 5.78 -13.73 0.00
N ALA A 198 6.39 -12.64 0.45
CA ALA A 198 5.75 -11.33 0.49
C ALA A 198 6.11 -10.52 -0.76
N VAL A 199 5.12 -9.82 -1.33
CA VAL A 199 5.36 -8.88 -2.44
C VAL A 199 5.15 -7.47 -1.92
N VAL A 200 6.13 -6.61 -2.13
CA VAL A 200 6.12 -5.22 -1.62
C VAL A 200 6.45 -4.23 -2.72
N ASP A 201 6.07 -2.97 -2.49
CA ASP A 201 6.39 -1.86 -3.39
C ASP A 201 6.70 -0.56 -2.64
N ALA A 202 6.93 0.51 -3.39
CA ALA A 202 7.22 1.83 -2.84
C ALA A 202 6.07 2.45 -2.01
N GLN A 203 4.89 1.86 -2.03
CA GLN A 203 3.70 2.29 -1.26
C GLN A 203 3.42 1.38 -0.06
N SER A 204 4.14 0.26 0.04
CA SER A 204 4.10 -0.57 1.25
C SER A 204 4.71 0.20 2.42
N ALA A 205 3.92 0.49 3.45
CA ALA A 205 4.32 1.36 4.56
C ALA A 205 3.95 0.78 5.93
N SER A 206 4.60 1.26 6.98
CA SER A 206 4.24 1.00 8.37
C SER A 206 4.14 -0.51 8.69
N ALA A 207 2.96 -1.00 9.10
CA ALA A 207 2.74 -2.41 9.45
C ALA A 207 3.15 -3.38 8.33
N ALA A 208 2.99 -3.00 7.06
CA ALA A 208 3.40 -3.82 5.92
C ALA A 208 4.93 -3.99 5.85
N GLU A 209 5.68 -2.91 6.12
CA GLU A 209 7.13 -2.94 6.17
C GLU A 209 7.65 -3.75 7.34
N ILE A 210 7.04 -3.57 8.52
CA ILE A 210 7.41 -4.30 9.73
C ILE A 210 7.22 -5.80 9.53
N LEU A 211 6.08 -6.20 8.93
CA LEU A 211 5.82 -7.62 8.63
C LEU A 211 6.83 -8.17 7.61
N ALA A 212 7.06 -7.46 6.50
CA ALA A 212 8.01 -7.87 5.47
C ALA A 212 9.42 -8.04 6.05
N TYR A 213 9.90 -7.06 6.82
CA TYR A 213 11.19 -7.15 7.47
C TYR A 213 11.28 -8.28 8.51
N LEU A 214 10.21 -8.51 9.28
CA LEU A 214 10.17 -9.61 10.25
C LEU A 214 10.27 -10.98 9.57
N LEU A 215 9.67 -11.16 8.39
CA LEU A 215 9.82 -12.38 7.60
C LEU A 215 11.29 -12.62 7.21
N GLN A 216 12.01 -11.57 6.76
CA GLN A 216 13.45 -11.64 6.46
C GLN A 216 14.26 -11.91 7.73
N LEU A 217 14.06 -11.12 8.78
CA LEU A 217 14.81 -11.19 10.05
C LEU A 217 14.73 -12.58 10.71
N ARG A 218 13.64 -13.31 10.47
CA ARG A 218 13.43 -14.66 11.03
C ARG A 218 13.62 -15.78 9.99
N ASN A 219 14.11 -15.47 8.78
CA ASN A 219 14.25 -16.42 7.68
C ASN A 219 12.96 -17.24 7.48
N ARG A 220 11.80 -16.56 7.66
CA ARG A 220 10.48 -17.21 7.62
C ARG A 220 9.84 -17.13 6.23
N GLY A 221 10.27 -16.22 5.42
CA GLY A 221 9.78 -16.01 4.07
C GLY A 221 10.72 -15.14 3.26
N SER A 222 10.51 -15.11 1.95
CA SER A 222 11.22 -14.21 1.03
C SER A 222 10.38 -12.99 0.72
N VAL A 223 11.04 -11.86 0.48
CA VAL A 223 10.41 -10.60 0.09
C VAL A 223 10.82 -10.25 -1.33
N VAL A 224 9.86 -9.97 -2.20
CA VAL A 224 10.06 -9.68 -3.63
C VAL A 224 9.43 -8.34 -3.98
N GLY A 225 10.00 -7.60 -4.90
CA GLY A 225 9.41 -6.38 -5.44
C GLY A 225 10.31 -5.17 -5.40
N ASP A 226 9.79 -4.02 -4.96
CA ASP A 226 10.53 -2.77 -4.83
C ASP A 226 10.78 -2.45 -3.35
N ARG A 227 11.79 -1.62 -3.08
CA ARG A 227 12.04 -1.06 -1.75
C ARG A 227 10.77 -0.38 -1.21
N THR A 228 10.43 -0.61 0.04
CA THR A 228 9.23 -0.06 0.69
C THR A 228 9.37 1.42 1.04
N ALA A 229 8.31 2.04 1.55
CA ALA A 229 8.22 3.49 1.77
C ALA A 229 9.28 4.04 2.75
N GLY A 230 9.61 3.30 3.80
CA GLY A 230 10.45 3.79 4.89
C GLY A 230 9.70 4.70 5.86
N ALA A 231 8.43 4.38 6.14
CA ALA A 231 7.55 5.14 7.00
C ALA A 231 6.96 4.23 8.08
N VAL A 232 7.74 3.93 9.12
CA VAL A 232 7.42 2.91 10.13
C VAL A 232 7.25 3.46 11.55
N MET A 233 7.55 4.73 11.78
CA MET A 233 7.37 5.32 13.11
C MET A 233 5.91 5.27 13.54
N GLU A 234 5.68 4.88 14.78
CA GLU A 234 4.34 4.87 15.36
C GLU A 234 3.81 6.29 15.52
N SER A 235 2.62 6.52 14.98
CA SER A 235 1.93 7.79 15.11
C SER A 235 0.67 7.64 15.94
N LYS A 236 0.36 8.67 16.73
CA LYS A 236 -0.90 8.81 17.44
C LYS A 236 -1.72 9.92 16.82
N GLY A 237 -2.98 9.62 16.56
CA GLY A 237 -3.93 10.57 16.04
C GLY A 237 -4.63 11.38 17.10
N TYR A 238 -4.90 12.64 16.77
CA TYR A 238 -5.66 13.56 17.59
C TYR A 238 -6.73 14.23 16.73
N GLU A 239 -7.97 14.12 17.18
CA GLU A 239 -9.10 14.77 16.54
C GLU A 239 -9.26 16.17 17.10
N HIS A 240 -9.51 17.12 16.23
CA HIS A 240 -9.71 18.52 16.58
C HIS A 240 -10.95 19.04 15.87
N GLN A 241 -11.56 20.05 16.47
CA GLN A 241 -12.63 20.80 15.84
C GLN A 241 -12.40 22.29 15.99
N VAL A 242 -12.79 23.07 15.01
CA VAL A 242 -12.77 24.52 15.03
C VAL A 242 -14.04 25.07 14.39
N GLY A 243 -14.56 26.16 14.94
CA GLY A 243 -15.79 26.82 14.52
C GLY A 243 -16.95 26.65 15.50
N VAL A 244 -17.98 27.49 15.36
CA VAL A 244 -19.18 27.51 16.20
C VAL A 244 -20.44 27.25 15.36
N GLU A 245 -20.66 28.01 14.28
CA GLU A 245 -21.78 27.83 13.37
C GLU A 245 -21.48 26.80 12.28
N VAL A 246 -20.26 26.82 11.76
CA VAL A 246 -19.72 25.79 10.86
C VAL A 246 -18.55 25.14 11.56
N VAL A 247 -18.69 23.85 11.89
CA VAL A 247 -17.65 23.08 12.56
C VAL A 247 -16.80 22.39 11.50
N VAL A 248 -15.50 22.69 11.53
CA VAL A 248 -14.49 21.98 10.73
C VAL A 248 -13.79 20.97 11.62
N LEU A 249 -13.94 19.71 11.28
CA LEU A 249 -13.21 18.62 11.92
C LEU A 249 -11.88 18.43 11.18
N TYR A 250 -10.79 18.32 11.91
CA TYR A 250 -9.49 18.00 11.35
C TYR A 250 -8.73 17.04 12.27
N TYR A 251 -7.80 16.35 11.68
CA TYR A 251 -7.04 15.29 12.34
C TYR A 251 -5.55 15.59 12.22
N THR A 252 -4.82 15.45 13.34
CA THR A 252 -3.37 15.53 13.32
C THR A 252 -2.78 14.20 13.76
N ALA A 253 -1.83 13.68 12.98
CA ALA A 253 -1.03 12.52 13.34
C ALA A 253 0.34 12.98 13.82
N MET A 254 0.74 12.58 15.02
CA MET A 254 2.04 12.91 15.59
C MET A 254 2.83 11.65 15.86
N THR A 255 4.08 11.62 15.40
CA THR A 255 5.03 10.54 15.73
C THR A 255 5.27 10.50 17.23
N VAL A 256 5.06 9.34 17.83
CA VAL A 256 5.19 9.13 19.29
C VAL A 256 6.24 8.08 19.65
N ALA A 257 6.63 7.22 18.72
CA ALA A 257 7.64 6.19 18.99
C ALA A 257 8.44 5.81 17.74
N ASP A 258 9.70 5.47 17.97
CA ASP A 258 10.62 4.88 17.02
C ASP A 258 10.69 3.36 17.23
N LEU A 259 10.76 2.60 16.14
CA LEU A 259 10.90 1.15 16.16
C LEU A 259 12.34 0.74 15.94
N VAL A 260 12.84 -0.12 16.84
CA VAL A 260 14.18 -0.71 16.71
C VAL A 260 14.05 -2.22 16.80
N PHE A 261 14.42 -2.92 15.74
CA PHE A 261 14.39 -4.38 15.69
C PHE A 261 15.49 -5.01 16.56
N THR A 262 15.39 -6.31 16.84
CA THR A 262 16.33 -7.04 17.71
C THR A 262 17.76 -7.06 17.20
N ASP A 263 17.99 -6.89 15.92
CA ASP A 263 19.30 -6.74 15.30
C ASP A 263 19.83 -5.30 15.25
N GLY A 264 19.09 -4.34 15.84
CA GLY A 264 19.41 -2.93 15.86
C GLY A 264 18.93 -2.15 14.62
N THR A 265 18.31 -2.80 13.65
CA THR A 265 17.82 -2.14 12.42
C THR A 265 16.68 -1.17 12.72
N ARG A 266 16.65 -0.07 11.96
CA ARG A 266 15.57 0.91 11.88
C ARG A 266 15.20 1.07 10.41
N LEU A 267 13.90 1.04 10.11
CA LEU A 267 13.39 1.15 8.75
C LEU A 267 12.99 2.58 8.36
N GLU A 268 12.80 3.46 9.34
CA GLU A 268 12.40 4.85 9.07
C GLU A 268 13.40 5.53 8.12
N GLY A 269 12.90 6.17 7.07
CA GLY A 269 13.69 6.80 6.01
C GLY A 269 14.45 5.84 5.09
N ARG A 270 14.44 4.52 5.38
CA ARG A 270 15.20 3.49 4.62
C ARG A 270 14.31 2.53 3.86
N GLY A 271 13.25 2.06 4.50
CA GLY A 271 12.39 0.99 3.99
C GLY A 271 13.04 -0.40 4.05
N VAL A 272 12.25 -1.39 3.68
CA VAL A 272 12.70 -2.77 3.49
C VAL A 272 13.26 -2.92 2.09
N ILE A 273 14.46 -3.45 1.97
CA ILE A 273 15.03 -3.86 0.69
C ILE A 273 14.61 -5.31 0.47
N PRO A 274 13.88 -5.63 -0.63
CA PRO A 274 13.50 -7.01 -0.94
C PRO A 274 14.71 -7.92 -1.11
N ASP A 275 14.54 -9.22 -0.83
CA ASP A 275 15.55 -10.24 -1.13
C ASP A 275 15.76 -10.38 -2.65
N GLU A 276 14.68 -10.20 -3.42
CA GLU A 276 14.74 -10.12 -4.87
C GLU A 276 14.05 -8.83 -5.35
N VAL A 277 14.84 -7.92 -5.90
CA VAL A 277 14.31 -6.69 -6.54
C VAL A 277 13.76 -7.03 -7.91
N VAL A 278 12.44 -6.92 -8.07
CA VAL A 278 11.73 -7.16 -9.33
C VAL A 278 10.83 -5.98 -9.62
N LEU A 279 11.27 -5.11 -10.53
CA LEU A 279 10.56 -3.89 -10.90
C LEU A 279 9.82 -4.08 -12.23
N PRO A 280 8.50 -3.82 -12.29
CA PRO A 280 7.83 -3.71 -13.57
C PRO A 280 8.42 -2.54 -14.36
N SER A 281 8.57 -2.70 -15.67
CA SER A 281 8.91 -1.59 -16.57
C SER A 281 7.67 -0.76 -16.92
N GLY A 282 7.87 0.42 -17.54
CA GLY A 282 6.75 1.18 -18.12
C GLY A 282 5.99 0.36 -19.17
N ALA A 283 6.69 -0.48 -19.95
CA ALA A 283 6.05 -1.39 -20.89
C ALA A 283 5.23 -2.48 -20.21
N ASP A 284 5.67 -2.99 -19.04
CA ASP A 284 4.88 -3.95 -18.26
C ASP A 284 3.58 -3.31 -17.75
N LEU A 285 3.67 -2.08 -17.25
CA LEU A 285 2.47 -1.35 -16.82
C LEU A 285 1.50 -1.08 -17.97
N ALA A 286 2.01 -0.69 -19.13
CA ALA A 286 1.20 -0.44 -20.34
C ALA A 286 0.48 -1.71 -20.83
N HIS A 287 1.08 -2.88 -20.67
CA HIS A 287 0.54 -4.18 -21.11
C HIS A 287 -0.08 -4.99 -19.95
N ARG A 288 -0.29 -4.40 -18.79
CA ARG A 288 -0.85 -5.05 -17.59
C ARG A 288 -0.07 -6.29 -17.13
N ARG A 289 1.23 -6.34 -17.39
CA ARG A 289 2.10 -7.43 -16.92
C ARG A 289 2.53 -7.18 -15.47
N ASP A 290 2.63 -8.25 -14.69
CA ASP A 290 3.07 -8.20 -13.29
C ASP A 290 4.24 -9.16 -13.03
N PRO A 291 5.47 -8.75 -13.35
CA PRO A 291 6.64 -9.60 -13.16
C PRO A 291 6.96 -9.88 -11.68
N ALA A 292 6.64 -8.94 -10.76
CA ALA A 292 6.90 -9.13 -9.34
C ALA A 292 5.99 -10.21 -8.74
N LEU A 293 4.69 -10.16 -9.04
CA LEU A 293 3.75 -11.17 -8.59
C LEU A 293 4.03 -12.53 -9.23
N ALA A 294 4.36 -12.55 -10.54
CA ALA A 294 4.73 -13.78 -11.23
C ALA A 294 5.96 -14.43 -10.58
N ARG A 295 6.97 -13.64 -10.22
CA ARG A 295 8.16 -14.13 -9.52
C ARG A 295 7.83 -14.69 -8.15
N ALA A 296 7.01 -14.00 -7.37
CA ALA A 296 6.60 -14.47 -6.05
C ALA A 296 5.81 -15.79 -6.11
N ILE A 297 4.89 -15.92 -7.06
CA ILE A 297 4.13 -17.16 -7.26
C ILE A 297 5.07 -18.30 -7.71
N THR A 298 6.07 -18.01 -8.54
CA THR A 298 7.08 -18.98 -8.96
C THR A 298 7.93 -19.46 -7.78
N LEU A 299 8.36 -18.56 -6.91
CA LEU A 299 9.08 -18.91 -5.67
C LEU A 299 8.20 -19.73 -4.70
N ALA A 300 6.89 -19.52 -4.73
CA ALA A 300 5.93 -20.30 -3.98
C ALA A 300 5.67 -21.71 -4.59
N GLY A 301 6.26 -22.03 -5.73
CA GLY A 301 6.19 -23.36 -6.36
C GLY A 301 5.19 -23.51 -7.50
N HIS A 302 4.60 -22.42 -8.01
CA HIS A 302 3.68 -22.46 -9.16
C HIS A 302 4.20 -21.56 -10.31
N ALA A 303 4.43 -22.14 -11.48
CA ALA A 303 4.91 -21.38 -12.64
C ALA A 303 3.77 -20.57 -13.27
N ILE A 304 3.99 -19.26 -13.47
CA ILE A 304 3.03 -18.35 -14.09
C ILE A 304 3.78 -17.28 -14.90
N THR A 305 3.17 -16.78 -15.97
CA THR A 305 3.74 -15.66 -16.73
C THR A 305 3.37 -14.30 -16.11
N ALA A 306 4.11 -13.25 -16.46
CA ALA A 306 3.82 -11.90 -15.99
C ALA A 306 2.46 -11.39 -16.51
N GLU A 307 2.04 -11.80 -17.70
CA GLU A 307 0.73 -11.50 -18.27
C GLU A 307 -0.38 -12.12 -17.42
N ALA A 308 -0.31 -13.43 -17.16
CA ALA A 308 -1.31 -14.13 -16.35
C ALA A 308 -1.35 -13.63 -14.91
N ALA A 309 -0.20 -13.24 -14.33
CA ALA A 309 -0.15 -12.65 -13.00
C ALA A 309 -0.78 -11.23 -12.97
N GLY A 310 -0.67 -10.48 -14.07
CA GLY A 310 -1.30 -9.16 -14.21
C GLY A 310 -2.83 -9.20 -14.24
N ASP A 311 -3.43 -10.33 -14.60
CA ASP A 311 -4.88 -10.52 -14.67
C ASP A 311 -5.50 -10.98 -13.34
N LEU A 312 -4.70 -11.39 -12.35
CA LEU A 312 -5.22 -11.94 -11.08
C LEU A 312 -5.97 -10.89 -10.25
N PHE A 313 -5.49 -9.66 -10.26
CA PHE A 313 -6.10 -8.55 -9.53
C PHE A 313 -6.46 -7.46 -10.54
N PRO A 314 -7.68 -7.51 -11.12
CA PRO A 314 -8.11 -6.47 -12.05
C PRO A 314 -8.02 -5.11 -11.36
N ARG A 315 -7.37 -4.17 -12.03
CA ARG A 315 -7.38 -2.78 -11.61
C ARG A 315 -8.83 -2.33 -11.77
N GLU A 316 -9.52 -2.07 -10.67
CA GLU A 316 -10.88 -1.51 -10.73
C GLU A 316 -10.83 -0.27 -11.63
N GLU A 317 -11.71 -0.27 -12.65
CA GLU A 317 -11.84 0.81 -13.63
C GLU A 317 -12.41 2.09 -13.01
#